data_01d7ed7a8a7c4850e3ccfc2aff738064
#
_entry.id   01d7ed7a8a7c4850e3ccfc2aff738064
#
_cell.length_a   1.000
_cell.length_b   1.000
_cell.length_c   1.000
_cell.angle_alpha   90.00
_cell.angle_beta   90.00
_cell.angle_gamma   90.00
#
_symmetry.space_group_name_H-M   'P 1'
#
loop_
_entity.id
_entity.type
_entity.pdbx_description
1 polymer ?
#
loop_
_entity_poly.entity_id
_entity_poly.type
_entity_poly.pdbx_seq_one_letter_code
_entity_poly.pdbx_strand_id
1 'polypeptide(L)'
;FLIDKPGAVQSNILVGQVTAPSSAANRLEMGTMNDVLAGTFTSRINMNLREDKSWSYGTRSSLPAARGERPWLLSAPVQTDKTVESIREIQREIAEFVGDRPATPEEIDKVRNRDVRALPGRFETNASVGGAIAEMITFGWPDDHVRTLKAQIEAQTDDAVRAAAKSSLVPSQMTWVVIGDLRQIEAPIRQLGLG
;
A
#
# COMPACT_ATOMS: atom_id res chain seq x y z
N PHE A 1 11.65 -1.79 14.92
CA PHE A 1 12.30 -0.61 15.50
C PHE A 1 11.27 0.20 16.28
N LEU A 2 11.67 0.68 17.49
CA LEU A 2 10.84 1.56 18.31
C LEU A 2 11.56 2.91 18.44
N ILE A 3 10.82 4.00 18.21
CA ILE A 3 11.35 5.37 18.28
C ILE A 3 10.54 6.13 19.33
N ASP A 4 11.23 6.64 20.35
CA ASP A 4 10.58 7.36 21.45
C ASP A 4 10.16 8.77 21.04
N LYS A 5 8.89 9.07 21.31
CA LYS A 5 8.31 10.42 21.22
C LYS A 5 7.50 10.68 22.49
N PRO A 6 8.16 11.15 23.57
CA PRO A 6 7.50 11.31 24.86
C PRO A 6 6.26 12.21 24.78
N GLY A 7 5.18 11.78 25.43
CA GLY A 7 3.94 12.52 25.47
C GLY A 7 3.11 12.50 24.17
N ALA A 8 3.49 11.69 23.18
CA ALA A 8 2.71 11.55 21.97
C ALA A 8 1.32 10.96 22.27
N VAL A 9 0.27 11.63 21.82
CA VAL A 9 -1.13 11.18 21.94
C VAL A 9 -1.50 10.20 20.82
N GLN A 10 -0.66 10.08 19.79
CA GLN A 10 -0.77 9.11 18.70
C GLN A 10 0.55 8.41 18.48
N SER A 11 0.49 7.13 18.15
CA SER A 11 1.62 6.38 17.58
C SER A 11 1.53 6.39 16.07
N ASN A 12 2.67 6.47 15.38
CA ASN A 12 2.71 6.23 13.94
C ASN A 12 3.35 4.86 13.70
N ILE A 13 2.57 3.94 13.14
CA ILE A 13 3.02 2.62 12.74
C ILE A 13 3.42 2.70 11.27
N LEU A 14 4.69 2.44 11.00
CA LEU A 14 5.21 2.29 9.65
C LEU A 14 5.57 0.81 9.44
N VAL A 15 5.07 0.24 8.36
CA VAL A 15 5.45 -1.10 7.96
C VAL A 15 5.79 -1.14 6.48
N GLY A 16 6.84 -1.86 6.13
CA GLY A 16 7.27 -1.90 4.75
C GLY A 16 8.10 -3.11 4.39
N GLN A 17 8.22 -3.31 3.11
CA GLN A 17 9.00 -4.37 2.49
C GLN A 17 9.55 -3.90 1.15
N VAL A 18 10.74 -4.36 0.78
CA VAL A 18 11.31 -4.14 -0.54
C VAL A 18 10.56 -4.97 -1.57
N THR A 19 10.22 -4.34 -2.69
CA THR A 19 9.45 -4.94 -3.80
C THR A 19 10.10 -4.66 -5.16
N ALA A 20 9.52 -5.22 -6.22
CA ALA A 20 10.00 -5.08 -7.59
C ALA A 20 9.98 -3.61 -8.08
N PRO A 21 10.86 -3.25 -9.04
CA PRO A 21 10.97 -1.91 -9.60
C PRO A 21 9.74 -1.47 -10.39
N SER A 22 9.67 -0.16 -10.73
CA SER A 22 8.58 0.41 -11.54
C SER A 22 8.55 -0.10 -12.99
N SER A 23 9.65 -0.68 -13.46
CA SER A 23 9.74 -1.34 -14.79
C SER A 23 9.25 -2.79 -14.79
N ALA A 24 8.91 -3.37 -13.63
CA ALA A 24 8.44 -4.76 -13.56
C ALA A 24 7.17 -4.98 -14.40
N ALA A 25 7.07 -6.17 -15.02
CA ALA A 25 5.95 -6.52 -15.89
C ALA A 25 4.59 -6.46 -15.17
N ASN A 26 4.56 -6.83 -13.87
CA ASN A 26 3.36 -6.83 -13.02
C ASN A 26 3.15 -5.52 -12.25
N ARG A 27 3.73 -4.39 -12.69
CA ARG A 27 3.65 -3.12 -11.97
C ARG A 27 2.22 -2.60 -11.78
N LEU A 28 1.34 -2.85 -12.76
CA LEU A 28 -0.08 -2.42 -12.68
C LEU A 28 -0.84 -3.26 -11.66
N GLU A 29 -0.64 -4.56 -11.67
CA GLU A 29 -1.22 -5.49 -10.70
C GLU A 29 -0.74 -5.18 -9.27
N MET A 30 0.54 -4.83 -9.10
CA MET A 30 1.07 -4.34 -7.83
C MET A 30 0.39 -3.04 -7.38
N GLY A 31 0.11 -2.12 -8.29
CA GLY A 31 -0.67 -0.91 -8.02
C GLY A 31 -2.09 -1.25 -7.55
N THR A 32 -2.77 -2.13 -8.29
CA THR A 32 -4.14 -2.55 -7.97
C THR A 32 -4.22 -3.28 -6.62
N MET A 33 -3.30 -4.23 -6.33
CA MET A 33 -3.29 -4.90 -5.03
C MET A 33 -3.01 -3.93 -3.87
N ASN A 34 -2.09 -2.96 -4.07
CA ASN A 34 -1.81 -1.92 -3.08
C ASN A 34 -3.08 -1.12 -2.75
N ASP A 35 -3.82 -0.73 -3.78
CA ASP A 35 -4.99 0.12 -3.63
C ASP A 35 -6.19 -0.59 -3.01
N VAL A 36 -6.31 -1.89 -3.24
CA VAL A 36 -7.28 -2.75 -2.54
C VAL A 36 -6.90 -2.88 -1.06
N LEU A 37 -5.63 -3.16 -0.75
CA LEU A 37 -5.19 -3.44 0.61
C LEU A 37 -5.17 -2.18 1.49
N ALA A 38 -4.49 -1.11 1.05
CA ALA A 38 -4.26 0.07 1.89
C ALA A 38 -4.04 1.39 1.13
N GLY A 39 -4.04 1.41 -0.21
CA GLY A 39 -3.67 2.60 -1.00
C GLY A 39 -4.80 3.63 -1.16
N THR A 40 -6.05 3.27 -0.88
CA THR A 40 -7.22 4.12 -1.09
C THR A 40 -8.01 4.35 0.20
N PHE A 41 -8.92 5.34 0.16
CA PHE A 41 -9.81 5.61 1.29
C PHE A 41 -10.68 4.40 1.67
N THR A 42 -11.16 3.64 0.70
CA THR A 42 -12.01 2.46 0.90
C THR A 42 -11.23 1.15 0.88
N SER A 43 -9.90 1.20 1.07
CA SER A 43 -9.06 0.02 1.18
C SER A 43 -9.27 -0.72 2.50
N ARG A 44 -8.95 -2.01 2.54
CA ARG A 44 -9.25 -2.89 3.68
C ARG A 44 -8.69 -2.40 5.00
N ILE A 45 -7.38 -2.07 5.05
CA ILE A 45 -6.74 -1.62 6.29
C ILE A 45 -7.32 -0.27 6.75
N ASN A 46 -7.61 0.64 5.80
CA ASN A 46 -8.20 1.92 6.17
C ASN A 46 -9.63 1.75 6.70
N MET A 47 -10.46 0.94 6.03
CA MET A 47 -11.82 0.65 6.53
C MET A 47 -11.79 0.00 7.91
N ASN A 48 -10.91 -0.97 8.12
CA ASN A 48 -10.74 -1.63 9.42
C ASN A 48 -10.38 -0.62 10.53
N LEU A 49 -9.25 0.07 10.39
CA LEU A 49 -8.73 0.90 11.49
C LEU A 49 -9.49 2.21 11.66
N ARG A 50 -10.05 2.77 10.59
CA ARG A 50 -10.77 4.04 10.62
C ARG A 50 -12.26 3.86 10.87
N GLU A 51 -12.95 3.13 10.00
CA GLU A 51 -14.43 3.06 10.03
C GLU A 51 -14.93 2.05 11.08
N ASP A 52 -14.35 0.83 11.10
CA ASP A 52 -14.84 -0.22 11.99
C ASP A 52 -14.35 -0.02 13.43
N LYS A 53 -13.10 0.39 13.62
CA LYS A 53 -12.44 0.49 14.93
C LYS A 53 -12.37 1.91 15.49
N SER A 54 -12.40 2.94 14.64
CA SER A 54 -12.22 4.34 15.02
C SER A 54 -10.90 4.61 15.76
N TRP A 55 -9.83 3.85 15.45
CA TRP A 55 -8.51 3.99 16.06
C TRP A 55 -7.57 4.92 15.29
N SER A 56 -7.92 5.25 14.06
CA SER A 56 -7.15 6.09 13.15
C SER A 56 -8.03 7.08 12.41
N TYR A 57 -7.48 8.23 12.05
CA TYR A 57 -8.12 9.16 11.10
C TYR A 57 -7.91 8.74 9.64
N GLY A 58 -7.00 7.82 9.39
CA GLY A 58 -6.74 7.25 8.08
C GLY A 58 -5.38 6.58 8.00
N THR A 59 -5.33 5.51 7.23
CA THR A 59 -4.10 4.77 6.90
C THR A 59 -3.86 4.83 5.41
N ARG A 60 -2.62 4.77 4.99
CA ARG A 60 -2.28 4.79 3.57
C ARG A 60 -1.03 3.97 3.29
N SER A 61 -1.09 3.20 2.23
CA SER A 61 0.11 2.61 1.64
C SER A 61 0.51 3.29 0.32
N SER A 62 1.75 3.09 -0.06
CA SER A 62 2.31 3.60 -1.32
C SER A 62 3.38 2.68 -1.88
N LEU A 63 3.58 2.80 -3.18
CA LEU A 63 4.66 2.20 -3.96
C LEU A 63 5.41 3.33 -4.66
N PRO A 64 6.37 4.00 -4.01
CA PRO A 64 7.15 5.08 -4.64
C PRO A 64 7.81 4.60 -5.93
N ALA A 65 7.79 5.43 -6.96
CA ALA A 65 8.40 5.07 -8.23
C ALA A 65 9.93 5.02 -8.11
N ALA A 66 10.56 3.94 -8.61
CA ALA A 66 12.02 3.77 -8.62
C ALA A 66 12.47 2.91 -9.81
N ARG A 67 13.72 3.16 -10.30
CA ARG A 67 14.36 2.34 -11.34
C ARG A 67 14.79 0.97 -10.82
N GLY A 68 15.26 0.93 -9.57
CA GLY A 68 15.62 -0.30 -8.87
C GLY A 68 14.46 -0.80 -8.01
N GLU A 69 14.77 -1.73 -7.12
CA GLU A 69 13.83 -2.17 -6.10
C GLU A 69 13.28 -0.98 -5.32
N ARG A 70 12.00 -1.07 -4.94
CA ARG A 70 11.28 0.01 -4.26
C ARG A 70 10.54 -0.51 -3.04
N PRO A 71 10.36 0.31 -2.01
CA PRO A 71 9.58 -0.13 -0.87
C PRO A 71 8.07 -0.09 -1.19
N TRP A 72 7.34 -1.12 -0.75
CA TRP A 72 5.96 -0.95 -0.35
C TRP A 72 5.94 -0.43 1.07
N LEU A 73 5.25 0.67 1.31
CA LEU A 73 5.19 1.34 2.61
C LEU A 73 3.75 1.57 3.03
N LEU A 74 3.41 1.18 4.25
CA LEU A 74 2.16 1.52 4.92
C LEU A 74 2.47 2.45 6.10
N SER A 75 1.68 3.52 6.23
CA SER A 75 1.66 4.41 7.40
C SER A 75 0.28 4.40 8.03
N ALA A 76 0.24 4.16 9.33
CA ALA A 76 -0.97 4.11 10.12
C ALA A 76 -0.79 4.92 11.42
N PRO A 77 -1.15 6.22 11.42
CA PRO A 77 -1.27 6.99 12.67
C PRO A 77 -2.49 6.51 13.44
N VAL A 78 -2.28 6.06 14.68
CA VAL A 78 -3.31 5.48 15.54
C VAL A 78 -3.27 6.08 16.94
N GLN A 79 -4.36 5.97 17.70
CA GLN A 79 -4.38 6.34 19.12
C GLN A 79 -3.32 5.52 19.87
N THR A 80 -2.59 6.17 20.80
CA THR A 80 -1.47 5.53 21.51
C THR A 80 -1.91 4.27 22.27
N ASP A 81 -3.08 4.30 22.93
CA ASP A 81 -3.65 3.17 23.66
C ASP A 81 -4.16 2.03 22.75
N LYS A 82 -4.19 2.23 21.43
CA LYS A 82 -4.59 1.25 20.41
C LYS A 82 -3.45 0.78 19.53
N THR A 83 -2.21 1.11 19.86
CA THR A 83 -1.04 0.80 19.03
C THR A 83 -0.88 -0.70 18.80
N VAL A 84 -0.95 -1.50 19.87
CA VAL A 84 -0.74 -2.96 19.78
C VAL A 84 -1.86 -3.65 19.01
N GLU A 85 -3.10 -3.30 19.31
CA GLU A 85 -4.27 -3.83 18.62
C GLU A 85 -4.23 -3.47 17.13
N SER A 86 -3.82 -2.23 16.81
CA SER A 86 -3.66 -1.80 15.41
C SER A 86 -2.56 -2.57 14.68
N ILE A 87 -1.43 -2.86 15.32
CA ILE A 87 -0.39 -3.72 14.74
C ILE A 87 -0.95 -5.11 14.42
N ARG A 88 -1.69 -5.72 15.36
CA ARG A 88 -2.30 -7.05 15.15
C ARG A 88 -3.32 -7.04 14.00
N GLU A 89 -4.13 -5.99 13.90
CA GLU A 89 -5.08 -5.86 12.79
C GLU A 89 -4.36 -5.70 11.44
N ILE A 90 -3.31 -4.88 11.36
CA ILE A 90 -2.51 -4.74 10.14
C ILE A 90 -1.86 -6.07 9.76
N GLN A 91 -1.26 -6.80 10.72
CA GLN A 91 -0.69 -8.12 10.48
C GLN A 91 -1.74 -9.10 9.94
N ARG A 92 -2.92 -9.12 10.57
CA ARG A 92 -4.02 -9.98 10.15
C ARG A 92 -4.49 -9.64 8.72
N GLU A 93 -4.75 -8.36 8.42
CA GLU A 93 -5.18 -7.93 7.09
C GLU A 93 -4.17 -8.31 6.01
N ILE A 94 -2.87 -8.10 6.26
CA ILE A 94 -1.82 -8.47 5.29
C ILE A 94 -1.76 -10.00 5.12
N ALA A 95 -1.77 -10.78 6.21
CA ALA A 95 -1.68 -12.23 6.15
C ALA A 95 -2.90 -12.85 5.44
N GLU A 96 -4.11 -12.41 5.78
CA GLU A 96 -5.34 -12.86 5.13
C GLU A 96 -5.38 -12.46 3.65
N PHE A 97 -4.88 -11.27 3.29
CA PHE A 97 -4.87 -10.79 1.91
C PHE A 97 -4.02 -11.63 0.98
N VAL A 98 -2.90 -12.15 1.45
CA VAL A 98 -2.05 -13.07 0.67
C VAL A 98 -2.44 -14.54 0.87
N GLY A 99 -3.30 -14.84 1.84
CA GLY A 99 -3.76 -16.18 2.22
C GLY A 99 -5.22 -16.44 1.88
N ASP A 100 -6.04 -16.55 2.93
CA ASP A 100 -7.40 -17.08 2.87
C ASP A 100 -8.45 -16.07 2.38
N ARG A 101 -8.14 -14.77 2.43
CA ARG A 101 -9.06 -13.70 2.03
C ARG A 101 -8.42 -12.78 0.97
N PRO A 102 -8.06 -13.30 -0.21
CA PRO A 102 -7.44 -12.51 -1.27
C PRO A 102 -8.38 -11.43 -1.79
N ALA A 103 -7.85 -10.53 -2.63
CA ALA A 103 -8.66 -9.50 -3.29
C ALA A 103 -9.85 -10.14 -4.03
N THR A 104 -11.06 -9.59 -3.80
CA THR A 104 -12.27 -10.06 -4.49
C THR A 104 -12.37 -9.44 -5.88
N PRO A 105 -13.13 -10.06 -6.80
CA PRO A 105 -13.38 -9.46 -8.12
C PRO A 105 -13.94 -8.04 -8.03
N GLU A 106 -14.86 -7.79 -7.09
CA GLU A 106 -15.53 -6.50 -6.91
C GLU A 106 -14.53 -5.43 -6.44
N GLU A 107 -13.60 -5.78 -5.54
CA GLU A 107 -12.54 -4.86 -5.08
C GLU A 107 -11.59 -4.49 -6.22
N ILE A 108 -11.18 -5.49 -7.00
CA ILE A 108 -10.30 -5.32 -8.17
C ILE A 108 -10.99 -4.47 -9.23
N ASP A 109 -12.25 -4.77 -9.56
CA ASP A 109 -13.03 -4.01 -10.53
C ASP A 109 -13.23 -2.54 -10.12
N LYS A 110 -13.45 -2.30 -8.84
CA LYS A 110 -13.55 -0.94 -8.30
C LYS A 110 -12.28 -0.14 -8.55
N VAL A 111 -11.11 -0.72 -8.31
CA VAL A 111 -9.81 -0.07 -8.53
C VAL A 111 -9.57 0.13 -10.03
N ARG A 112 -9.73 -0.90 -10.85
CA ARG A 112 -9.59 -0.82 -12.32
C ARG A 112 -10.46 0.28 -12.93
N ASN A 113 -11.74 0.31 -12.56
CA ASN A 113 -12.70 1.30 -13.06
C ASN A 113 -12.33 2.73 -12.62
N ARG A 114 -11.88 2.91 -11.37
CA ARG A 114 -11.36 4.20 -10.90
C ARG A 114 -10.16 4.64 -11.73
N ASP A 115 -9.20 3.76 -11.94
CA ASP A 115 -7.97 4.07 -12.65
C ASP A 115 -8.21 4.43 -14.11
N VAL A 116 -9.08 3.66 -14.80
CA VAL A 116 -9.50 3.98 -16.17
C VAL A 116 -10.19 5.33 -16.25
N ARG A 117 -11.11 5.63 -15.31
CA ARG A 117 -11.82 6.93 -15.28
C ARG A 117 -10.92 8.10 -14.93
N ALA A 118 -9.83 7.88 -14.22
CA ALA A 118 -8.85 8.90 -13.87
C ALA A 118 -7.88 9.24 -15.02
N LEU A 119 -7.77 8.40 -16.06
CA LEU A 119 -6.82 8.59 -17.15
C LEU A 119 -6.96 9.96 -17.87
N PRO A 120 -8.14 10.45 -18.23
CA PRO A 120 -8.26 11.76 -18.90
C PRO A 120 -7.61 12.88 -18.07
N GLY A 121 -7.92 12.95 -16.76
CA GLY A 121 -7.37 13.96 -15.87
C GLY A 121 -5.84 13.91 -15.69
N ARG A 122 -5.22 12.76 -15.95
CA ARG A 122 -3.75 12.62 -15.90
C ARG A 122 -3.02 13.33 -17.03
N PHE A 123 -3.72 13.77 -18.07
CA PHE A 123 -3.14 14.39 -19.28
C PHE A 123 -3.76 15.78 -19.60
N GLU A 124 -4.41 16.41 -18.64
CA GLU A 124 -5.10 17.70 -18.85
C GLU A 124 -4.16 18.90 -18.92
N THR A 125 -2.97 18.81 -18.33
CA THR A 125 -2.02 19.94 -18.28
C THR A 125 -0.70 19.60 -18.93
N ASN A 126 0.01 20.62 -19.44
CA ASN A 126 1.36 20.43 -19.99
C ASN A 126 2.32 19.84 -18.95
N ALA A 127 2.19 20.21 -17.67
CA ALA A 127 3.01 19.67 -16.59
C ALA A 127 2.76 18.17 -16.38
N SER A 128 1.50 17.73 -16.38
CA SER A 128 1.18 16.31 -16.23
C SER A 128 1.59 15.47 -17.44
N VAL A 129 1.45 16.00 -18.65
CA VAL A 129 1.96 15.35 -19.87
C VAL A 129 3.48 15.26 -19.84
N GLY A 130 4.18 16.34 -19.47
CA GLY A 130 5.64 16.34 -19.32
C GLY A 130 6.11 15.34 -18.27
N GLY A 131 5.40 15.24 -17.13
CA GLY A 131 5.65 14.25 -16.10
C GLY A 131 5.51 12.81 -16.62
N ALA A 132 4.44 12.50 -17.35
CA ALA A 132 4.22 11.19 -17.95
C ALA A 132 5.35 10.79 -18.93
N ILE A 133 5.79 11.73 -19.78
CA ILE A 133 6.93 11.52 -20.70
C ILE A 133 8.21 11.25 -19.91
N ALA A 134 8.47 12.04 -18.86
CA ALA A 134 9.64 11.86 -18.01
C ALA A 134 9.63 10.49 -17.31
N GLU A 135 8.48 10.01 -16.86
CA GLU A 135 8.33 8.65 -16.31
C GLU A 135 8.60 7.57 -17.36
N MET A 136 8.06 7.70 -18.58
CA MET A 136 8.31 6.76 -19.66
C MET A 136 9.82 6.63 -19.95
N ILE A 137 10.53 7.76 -20.06
CA ILE A 137 11.98 7.78 -20.26
C ILE A 137 12.71 7.16 -19.05
N THR A 138 12.29 7.56 -17.84
CA THR A 138 12.94 7.12 -16.59
C THR A 138 12.86 5.63 -16.39
N PHE A 139 11.72 5.02 -16.69
CA PHE A 139 11.45 3.61 -16.45
C PHE A 139 11.56 2.72 -17.68
N GLY A 140 11.93 3.31 -18.83
CA GLY A 140 12.09 2.57 -20.11
C GLY A 140 10.78 2.00 -20.63
N TRP A 141 9.65 2.69 -20.39
CA TRP A 141 8.37 2.28 -20.95
C TRP A 141 8.30 2.57 -22.45
N PRO A 142 7.56 1.77 -23.23
CA PRO A 142 7.48 1.97 -24.67
C PRO A 142 6.78 3.29 -25.05
N ASP A 143 7.09 3.84 -26.22
CA ASP A 143 6.56 5.12 -26.69
C ASP A 143 5.03 5.15 -26.83
N ASP A 144 4.40 3.99 -26.97
CA ASP A 144 2.95 3.84 -27.03
C ASP A 144 2.31 3.55 -25.65
N HIS A 145 3.08 3.67 -24.56
CA HIS A 145 2.62 3.38 -23.21
C HIS A 145 1.32 4.08 -22.85
N VAL A 146 1.24 5.41 -23.12
CA VAL A 146 0.03 6.20 -22.80
C VAL A 146 -1.17 5.70 -23.59
N ARG A 147 -0.97 5.37 -24.87
CA ARG A 147 -2.03 4.86 -25.76
C ARG A 147 -2.56 3.51 -25.34
N THR A 148 -1.69 2.64 -24.84
CA THR A 148 -2.02 1.25 -24.46
C THR A 148 -2.40 1.10 -23.00
N LEU A 149 -2.15 2.11 -22.15
CA LEU A 149 -2.32 2.03 -20.69
C LEU A 149 -3.76 1.64 -20.29
N LYS A 150 -4.78 2.22 -20.94
CA LYS A 150 -6.18 1.86 -20.67
C LYS A 150 -6.42 0.37 -20.89
N ALA A 151 -6.04 -0.14 -22.04
CA ALA A 151 -6.19 -1.56 -22.35
C ALA A 151 -5.41 -2.47 -21.40
N GLN A 152 -4.20 -2.05 -20.97
CA GLN A 152 -3.41 -2.78 -19.98
C GLN A 152 -4.11 -2.83 -18.61
N ILE A 153 -4.72 -1.73 -18.15
CA ILE A 153 -5.48 -1.71 -16.91
C ILE A 153 -6.71 -2.63 -17.01
N GLU A 154 -7.45 -2.56 -18.11
CA GLU A 154 -8.65 -3.38 -18.34
C GLU A 154 -8.33 -4.87 -18.51
N ALA A 155 -7.14 -5.20 -19.01
CA ALA A 155 -6.69 -6.58 -19.22
C ALA A 155 -6.18 -7.27 -17.95
N GLN A 156 -5.99 -6.57 -16.83
CA GLN A 156 -5.59 -7.20 -15.57
C GLN A 156 -6.60 -8.28 -15.16
N THR A 157 -6.12 -9.47 -14.88
CA THR A 157 -6.96 -10.56 -14.35
C THR A 157 -6.90 -10.55 -12.82
N ASP A 158 -7.94 -11.07 -12.18
CA ASP A 158 -7.99 -11.20 -10.72
C ASP A 158 -6.84 -12.07 -10.20
N ASP A 159 -6.52 -13.15 -10.92
CA ASP A 159 -5.43 -14.06 -10.55
C ASP A 159 -4.06 -13.38 -10.66
N ALA A 160 -3.85 -12.50 -11.66
CA ALA A 160 -2.61 -11.73 -11.77
C ALA A 160 -2.44 -10.74 -10.62
N VAL A 161 -3.52 -10.07 -10.19
CA VAL A 161 -3.50 -9.17 -9.02
C VAL A 161 -3.22 -9.95 -7.74
N ARG A 162 -3.84 -11.10 -7.54
CA ARG A 162 -3.59 -11.98 -6.38
C ARG A 162 -2.16 -12.54 -6.39
N ALA A 163 -1.64 -12.90 -7.56
CA ALA A 163 -0.25 -13.34 -7.70
C ALA A 163 0.74 -12.20 -7.39
N ALA A 164 0.45 -10.97 -7.83
CA ALA A 164 1.24 -9.80 -7.49
C ALA A 164 1.26 -9.54 -5.97
N ALA A 165 0.12 -9.69 -5.28
CA ALA A 165 0.06 -9.59 -3.84
C ALA A 165 0.98 -10.62 -3.14
N LYS A 166 0.88 -11.90 -3.52
CA LYS A 166 1.69 -12.98 -2.94
C LYS A 166 3.19 -12.83 -3.19
N SER A 167 3.57 -12.28 -4.34
CA SER A 167 5.00 -12.06 -4.67
C SER A 167 5.58 -10.80 -4.05
N SER A 168 4.75 -9.80 -3.72
CA SER A 168 5.18 -8.50 -3.22
C SER A 168 5.05 -8.34 -1.71
N LEU A 169 4.20 -9.13 -1.07
CA LEU A 169 3.93 -9.04 0.36
C LEU A 169 4.24 -10.38 1.04
N VAL A 170 5.33 -10.41 1.79
CA VAL A 170 5.75 -11.57 2.59
C VAL A 170 5.64 -11.20 4.06
N PRO A 171 4.56 -11.56 4.77
CA PRO A 171 4.28 -11.10 6.14
C PRO A 171 5.44 -11.28 7.12
N SER A 172 6.21 -12.37 6.99
CA SER A 172 7.36 -12.68 7.85
C SER A 172 8.61 -11.84 7.55
N GLN A 173 8.64 -11.06 6.46
CA GLN A 173 9.77 -10.22 6.05
C GLN A 173 9.48 -8.73 6.20
N MET A 174 8.35 -8.37 6.78
CA MET A 174 7.98 -6.97 6.99
C MET A 174 8.87 -6.31 8.03
N THR A 175 9.38 -5.13 7.71
CA THR A 175 10.05 -4.25 8.67
C THR A 175 9.04 -3.33 9.32
N TRP A 176 9.03 -3.29 10.65
CA TRP A 176 8.13 -2.48 11.46
C TRP A 176 8.90 -1.35 12.15
N VAL A 177 8.40 -0.13 12.03
CA VAL A 177 8.91 1.04 12.76
C VAL A 177 7.72 1.69 13.46
N VAL A 178 7.78 1.78 14.79
CA VAL A 178 6.72 2.41 15.58
C VAL A 178 7.27 3.60 16.31
N ILE A 179 6.65 4.76 16.10
CA ILE A 179 7.02 6.04 16.71
C ILE A 179 5.91 6.42 17.67
N GLY A 180 6.22 6.59 18.97
CA GLY A 180 5.22 6.94 19.97
C GLY A 180 5.82 7.12 21.36
N ASP A 181 4.99 7.33 22.39
CA ASP A 181 5.45 7.40 23.79
C ASP A 181 5.79 5.97 24.28
N LEU A 182 7.08 5.61 24.24
CA LEU A 182 7.56 4.26 24.58
C LEU A 182 7.20 3.85 26.01
N ARG A 183 7.04 4.78 26.94
CA ARG A 183 6.59 4.45 28.30
C ARG A 183 5.23 3.75 28.31
N GLN A 184 4.40 4.01 27.29
CA GLN A 184 3.07 3.43 27.16
C GLN A 184 3.03 2.19 26.25
N ILE A 185 3.85 2.18 25.17
CA ILE A 185 3.68 1.20 24.08
C ILE A 185 4.78 0.16 24.00
N GLU A 186 5.98 0.39 24.55
CA GLU A 186 7.13 -0.49 24.36
C GLU A 186 6.90 -1.91 24.89
N ALA A 187 6.52 -2.04 26.16
CA ALA A 187 6.37 -3.36 26.79
C ALA A 187 5.36 -4.26 26.06
N PRO A 188 4.15 -3.79 25.72
CA PRO A 188 3.19 -4.61 24.99
C PRO A 188 3.58 -4.87 23.53
N ILE A 189 4.31 -3.96 22.84
CA ILE A 189 4.81 -4.23 21.48
C ILE A 189 5.88 -5.33 21.49
N ARG A 190 6.79 -5.33 22.45
CA ARG A 190 7.82 -6.38 22.56
C ARG A 190 7.24 -7.78 22.71
N GLN A 191 6.04 -7.92 23.28
CA GLN A 191 5.32 -9.19 23.40
C GLN A 191 4.76 -9.71 22.05
N LEU A 192 4.73 -8.87 21.00
CA LEU A 192 4.29 -9.30 19.67
C LEU A 192 5.34 -10.11 18.90
N GLY A 193 6.59 -10.12 19.34
CA GLY A 193 7.67 -10.89 18.70
C GLY A 193 7.98 -10.41 17.28
N LEU A 194 7.95 -9.11 17.03
CA LEU A 194 8.23 -8.51 15.72
C LEU A 194 9.73 -8.42 15.35
N GLY A 195 10.61 -8.99 16.13
CA GLY A 195 12.05 -8.99 15.95
C GLY A 195 12.78 -8.35 17.09
#